data_1f5fefedd4915a325c5df6bb6a633610
#
_entry.id   1f5fefedd4915a325c5df6bb6a633610
#
_cell.length_a   1.000
_cell.length_b   1.000
_cell.length_c   1.000
_cell.angle_alpha   90.00
_cell.angle_beta   90.00
_cell.angle_gamma   90.00
#
_symmetry.space_group_name_H-M   'P 1'
#
loop_
_entity.id
_entity.type
_entity.pdbx_description
1 polymer ?
#
loop_
_entity_poly.entity_id
_entity_poly.type
_entity_poly.pdbx_seq_one_letter_code
_entity_poly.pdbx_strand_id
1 'polypeptide(L)'
;MHKLFAALILLTSSAIALPKPATTGAVPTPDVDLFYETFGASSSATPIIVANGGPGLSHVYMLQNNTWPRIAHSRQVIFYDQRGTGRSMRVNPDASFGMDAQIADLDAIRAKFGFQKFDLAGDSYGGLLAMAYAAAHPEHIEKLILSDSAAPAWKDIIRVLPDVFPDVLEQIVASEKNPPPGTNPADQGIRNHFRMLFYSEQNRDAYLAGAKDLGATPQTGAAVQKATRNLDLTAALPKFDFPTLVITGRYDMNVTPLTAWNIYKAIPGAKFVVFEKSGHLPAYEEPDKYVQVVNQFLK
;
A
#
# COMPACT_ATOMS: atom_id res chain seq x y z
N MET A 1 -16.79 3.11 56.18
CA MET A 1 -16.22 4.04 55.20
C MET A 1 -15.06 3.35 54.48
N HIS A 2 -15.33 2.70 53.35
CA HIS A 2 -14.28 2.06 52.51
C HIS A 2 -13.99 3.00 51.36
N LYS A 3 -12.78 3.56 51.35
CA LYS A 3 -12.29 4.34 50.19
C LYS A 3 -11.78 3.38 49.12
N LEU A 4 -12.51 3.25 48.02
CA LEU A 4 -11.99 2.64 46.79
C LEU A 4 -11.00 3.64 46.17
N PHE A 5 -9.73 3.25 46.12
CA PHE A 5 -8.73 3.90 45.27
C PHE A 5 -8.88 3.31 43.86
N ALA A 6 -9.43 4.08 42.95
CA ALA A 6 -9.36 3.77 41.51
C ALA A 6 -7.95 4.14 41.05
N ALA A 7 -7.14 3.13 40.75
CA ALA A 7 -5.87 3.32 40.08
C ALA A 7 -6.13 3.61 38.59
N LEU A 8 -5.93 4.87 38.20
CA LEU A 8 -5.96 5.30 36.80
C LEU A 8 -4.67 4.75 36.12
N ILE A 9 -4.77 3.64 35.42
CA ILE A 9 -3.67 3.16 34.56
C ILE A 9 -3.64 4.07 33.34
N LEU A 10 -2.73 5.03 33.35
CA LEU A 10 -2.33 5.80 32.17
C LEU A 10 -1.58 4.84 31.22
N LEU A 11 -2.29 4.28 30.28
CA LEU A 11 -1.68 3.64 29.11
C LEU A 11 -1.01 4.74 28.29
N THR A 12 0.27 4.98 28.52
CA THR A 12 1.10 5.77 27.62
C THR A 12 1.27 4.98 26.33
N SER A 13 0.49 5.31 25.30
CA SER A 13 0.74 4.81 23.94
C SER A 13 2.06 5.42 23.47
N SER A 14 3.16 4.69 23.62
CA SER A 14 4.41 5.03 22.96
C SER A 14 4.16 4.92 21.45
N ALA A 15 4.22 6.04 20.74
CA ALA A 15 4.21 6.03 19.29
C ALA A 15 5.34 5.09 18.82
N ILE A 16 4.99 4.04 18.09
CA ILE A 16 5.98 3.11 17.53
C ILE A 16 6.82 3.92 16.55
N ALA A 17 8.12 4.03 16.82
CA ALA A 17 9.04 4.69 15.90
C ALA A 17 9.08 3.89 14.59
N LEU A 18 9.08 4.60 13.45
CA LEU A 18 9.25 3.96 12.15
C LEU A 18 10.54 3.14 12.12
N PRO A 19 10.54 1.97 11.46
CA PRO A 19 11.71 1.13 11.36
C PRO A 19 12.84 1.87 10.63
N LYS A 20 14.07 1.70 11.10
CA LYS A 20 15.24 2.34 10.49
C LYS A 20 15.62 1.57 9.22
N PRO A 21 15.68 2.22 8.04
CA PRO A 21 16.13 1.59 6.81
C PRO A 21 17.63 1.22 6.87
N ALA A 22 18.02 0.20 6.12
CA ALA A 22 19.42 -0.19 5.94
C ALA A 22 20.16 0.83 5.06
N THR A 23 19.52 1.24 3.96
CA THR A 23 20.03 2.31 3.08
C THR A 23 18.88 3.17 2.56
N THR A 24 19.21 4.39 2.19
CA THR A 24 18.32 5.31 1.47
C THR A 24 19.06 5.93 0.30
N GLY A 25 18.32 6.35 -0.72
CA GLY A 25 18.90 7.04 -1.87
C GLY A 25 17.84 7.52 -2.84
N ALA A 26 18.30 7.98 -3.99
CA ALA A 26 17.44 8.36 -5.09
C ALA A 26 17.90 7.72 -6.41
N VAL A 27 16.95 7.46 -7.29
CA VAL A 27 17.19 7.01 -8.67
C VAL A 27 16.77 8.15 -9.59
N PRO A 28 17.71 8.81 -10.29
CA PRO A 28 17.36 9.83 -11.24
C PRO A 28 16.66 9.22 -12.45
N THR A 29 15.52 9.79 -12.82
CA THR A 29 14.82 9.53 -14.07
C THR A 29 14.67 10.84 -14.85
N PRO A 30 14.24 10.84 -16.10
CA PRO A 30 14.05 12.08 -16.85
C PRO A 30 13.06 13.06 -16.20
N ASP A 31 12.08 12.56 -15.45
CA ASP A 31 10.97 13.34 -14.92
C ASP A 31 11.04 13.59 -13.41
N VAL A 32 11.70 12.71 -12.66
CA VAL A 32 11.67 12.72 -11.20
C VAL A 32 12.88 11.98 -10.63
N ASP A 33 13.40 12.45 -9.49
CA ASP A 33 14.30 11.66 -8.66
C ASP A 33 13.47 10.77 -7.73
N LEU A 34 13.49 9.46 -7.98
CA LEU A 34 12.72 8.49 -7.20
C LEU A 34 13.44 8.16 -5.91
N PHE A 35 12.93 8.63 -4.79
CA PHE A 35 13.43 8.25 -3.48
C PHE A 35 13.14 6.79 -3.19
N TYR A 36 14.12 6.09 -2.62
CA TYR A 36 13.95 4.72 -2.14
C TYR A 36 14.57 4.52 -0.76
N GLU A 37 14.09 3.52 -0.06
CA GLU A 37 14.73 2.97 1.13
C GLU A 37 14.67 1.45 1.14
N THR A 38 15.70 0.83 1.73
CA THR A 38 15.83 -0.62 1.78
C THR A 38 15.81 -1.12 3.21
N PHE A 39 15.26 -2.33 3.38
CA PHE A 39 15.29 -3.07 4.63
C PHE A 39 15.91 -4.45 4.37
N GLY A 40 16.62 -4.97 5.37
CA GLY A 40 17.39 -6.21 5.22
C GLY A 40 18.65 -6.04 4.38
N ALA A 41 19.49 -7.06 4.40
CA ALA A 41 20.70 -7.11 3.60
C ALA A 41 20.44 -7.80 2.25
N SER A 42 21.29 -7.48 1.27
CA SER A 42 21.37 -8.28 0.05
C SER A 42 21.73 -9.72 0.42
N SER A 43 21.02 -10.69 -0.14
CA SER A 43 21.21 -12.12 0.13
C SER A 43 21.03 -12.91 -1.17
N SER A 44 21.17 -14.23 -1.10
CA SER A 44 20.86 -15.10 -2.24
C SER A 44 19.35 -15.26 -2.48
N ALA A 45 18.49 -14.82 -1.55
CA ALA A 45 17.04 -14.84 -1.74
C ALA A 45 16.63 -13.70 -2.69
N THR A 46 15.63 -13.97 -3.51
CA THR A 46 15.04 -12.99 -4.44
C THR A 46 14.59 -11.74 -3.66
N PRO A 47 15.03 -10.53 -4.07
CA PRO A 47 14.63 -9.29 -3.42
C PRO A 47 13.16 -8.94 -3.73
N ILE A 48 12.55 -8.13 -2.88
CA ILE A 48 11.19 -7.64 -3.07
C ILE A 48 11.23 -6.14 -3.37
N ILE A 49 10.52 -5.70 -4.39
CA ILE A 49 10.13 -4.30 -4.56
C ILE A 49 8.67 -4.16 -4.17
N VAL A 50 8.36 -3.14 -3.35
CA VAL A 50 7.01 -2.90 -2.84
C VAL A 50 6.45 -1.62 -3.47
N ALA A 51 5.36 -1.76 -4.20
CA ALA A 51 4.56 -0.66 -4.73
C ALA A 51 3.41 -0.37 -3.75
N ASN A 52 3.45 0.82 -3.13
CA ASN A 52 2.46 1.25 -2.16
C ASN A 52 1.14 1.70 -2.81
N GLY A 53 0.08 1.73 -2.00
CA GLY A 53 -1.25 2.21 -2.39
C GLY A 53 -1.37 3.74 -2.46
N GLY A 54 -2.59 4.18 -2.52
CA GLY A 54 -3.02 5.56 -2.76
C GLY A 54 -4.02 5.57 -3.92
N PRO A 55 -3.73 6.14 -5.09
CA PRO A 55 -2.52 6.88 -5.46
C PRO A 55 -2.36 8.20 -4.71
N GLY A 56 -1.13 8.72 -4.66
CA GLY A 56 -0.83 9.99 -4.01
C GLY A 56 -0.41 9.86 -2.54
N LEU A 57 0.00 8.67 -2.08
CA LEU A 57 0.59 8.43 -0.76
C LEU A 57 2.07 8.09 -0.86
N SER A 58 2.85 8.49 0.14
CA SER A 58 4.19 7.95 0.37
C SER A 58 4.09 6.50 0.89
N HIS A 59 5.11 5.68 0.65
CA HIS A 59 5.19 4.32 1.16
C HIS A 59 5.22 4.24 2.72
N VAL A 60 5.50 5.35 3.40
CA VAL A 60 5.65 5.44 4.87
C VAL A 60 4.43 4.89 5.63
N TYR A 61 3.23 4.97 5.04
CA TYR A 61 2.04 4.41 5.69
C TYR A 61 2.12 2.90 5.91
N MET A 62 2.88 2.18 5.08
CA MET A 62 3.08 0.71 5.20
C MET A 62 4.11 0.34 6.28
N LEU A 63 4.87 1.30 6.80
CA LEU A 63 5.94 1.11 7.77
C LEU A 63 5.51 1.41 9.22
N GLN A 64 4.20 1.58 9.48
CA GLN A 64 3.69 1.94 10.81
C GLN A 64 3.81 0.81 11.85
N ASN A 65 4.32 -0.36 11.46
CA ASN A 65 4.66 -1.47 12.34
C ASN A 65 5.90 -2.22 11.82
N ASN A 66 6.25 -3.36 12.45
CA ASN A 66 7.44 -4.14 12.09
C ASN A 66 7.17 -5.27 11.08
N THR A 67 6.06 -5.28 10.37
CA THR A 67 5.69 -6.37 9.43
C THR A 67 6.72 -6.51 8.32
N TRP A 68 7.00 -5.44 7.58
CA TRP A 68 7.96 -5.46 6.50
C TRP A 68 9.42 -5.65 6.95
N PRO A 69 9.91 -5.02 8.04
CA PRO A 69 11.21 -5.34 8.62
C PRO A 69 11.37 -6.82 8.99
N ARG A 70 10.33 -7.49 9.47
CA ARG A 70 10.37 -8.93 9.78
C ARG A 70 10.48 -9.79 8.51
N ILE A 71 9.81 -9.41 7.41
CA ILE A 71 9.98 -10.04 6.10
C ILE A 71 11.42 -9.82 5.61
N ALA A 72 11.98 -8.64 5.85
CA ALA A 72 13.32 -8.26 5.46
C ALA A 72 14.46 -8.99 6.24
N HIS A 73 14.15 -9.79 7.26
CA HIS A 73 15.17 -10.60 7.95
C HIS A 73 15.81 -11.65 7.03
N SER A 74 15.09 -12.13 6.00
CA SER A 74 15.59 -13.20 5.11
C SER A 74 15.94 -12.73 3.71
N ARG A 75 15.62 -11.48 3.34
CA ARG A 75 15.82 -10.93 2.00
C ARG A 75 15.82 -9.40 1.99
N GLN A 76 16.29 -8.81 0.92
CA GLN A 76 16.20 -7.37 0.74
C GLN A 76 14.79 -6.96 0.34
N VAL A 77 14.23 -5.95 1.01
CA VAL A 77 12.94 -5.32 0.68
C VAL A 77 13.20 -3.86 0.31
N ILE A 78 12.72 -3.43 -0.84
CA ILE A 78 12.87 -2.07 -1.36
C ILE A 78 11.50 -1.40 -1.39
N PHE A 79 11.40 -0.27 -0.72
CA PHE A 79 10.31 0.70 -0.88
C PHE A 79 10.78 1.88 -1.69
N TYR A 80 9.88 2.52 -2.42
CA TYR A 80 10.13 3.79 -3.08
C TYR A 80 8.90 4.68 -3.02
N ASP A 81 9.10 5.97 -3.00
CA ASP A 81 8.02 6.92 -3.18
C ASP A 81 7.71 7.03 -4.68
N GLN A 82 6.46 6.77 -5.04
CA GLN A 82 6.00 6.94 -6.42
C GLN A 82 6.10 8.41 -6.85
N ARG A 83 6.18 8.67 -8.17
CA ARG A 83 6.28 10.04 -8.71
C ARG A 83 5.25 10.98 -8.13
N GLY A 84 5.68 12.16 -7.69
CA GLY A 84 4.85 13.19 -7.10
C GLY A 84 4.38 12.91 -5.67
N THR A 85 5.00 11.94 -4.96
CA THR A 85 4.66 11.63 -3.57
C THR A 85 5.89 11.68 -2.66
N GLY A 86 5.68 11.86 -1.37
CA GLY A 86 6.72 11.80 -0.36
C GLY A 86 7.98 12.58 -0.73
N ARG A 87 9.12 11.90 -0.79
CA ARG A 87 10.42 12.50 -1.18
C ARG A 87 10.67 12.51 -2.68
N SER A 88 9.80 11.88 -3.49
CA SER A 88 9.78 11.94 -4.97
C SER A 88 8.83 13.04 -5.49
N MET A 89 8.59 14.09 -4.68
CA MET A 89 7.57 15.12 -4.95
C MET A 89 7.90 16.04 -6.12
N ARG A 90 9.19 16.22 -6.44
CA ARG A 90 9.63 17.14 -7.51
C ARG A 90 9.55 16.42 -8.83
N VAL A 91 8.43 16.59 -9.53
CA VAL A 91 8.18 16.05 -10.87
C VAL A 91 8.25 17.19 -11.88
N ASN A 92 8.82 16.97 -13.05
CA ASN A 92 8.83 17.95 -14.12
C ASN A 92 7.39 18.37 -14.47
N PRO A 93 7.13 19.67 -14.75
CA PRO A 93 5.77 20.17 -14.97
C PRO A 93 5.01 19.45 -16.10
N ASP A 94 5.73 19.00 -17.14
CA ASP A 94 5.14 18.34 -18.31
C ASP A 94 5.14 16.81 -18.20
N ALA A 95 5.59 16.25 -17.05
CA ALA A 95 5.70 14.82 -16.86
C ALA A 95 4.34 14.13 -16.82
N SER A 96 4.27 12.95 -17.43
CA SER A 96 3.08 12.11 -17.40
C SER A 96 2.89 11.44 -16.04
N PHE A 97 1.64 11.35 -15.58
CA PHE A 97 1.21 10.49 -14.48
C PHE A 97 0.54 9.20 -14.98
N GLY A 98 0.63 8.92 -16.29
CA GLY A 98 0.09 7.71 -16.91
C GLY A 98 0.79 6.43 -16.45
N MET A 99 0.18 5.29 -16.74
CA MET A 99 0.67 4.00 -16.27
C MET A 99 2.06 3.68 -16.86
N ASP A 100 2.32 3.99 -18.13
CA ASP A 100 3.62 3.73 -18.77
C ASP A 100 4.77 4.44 -18.06
N ALA A 101 4.54 5.69 -17.63
CA ALA A 101 5.54 6.45 -16.88
C ALA A 101 5.81 5.83 -15.50
N GLN A 102 4.78 5.31 -14.83
CA GLN A 102 4.93 4.65 -13.52
C GLN A 102 5.57 3.26 -13.65
N ILE A 103 5.31 2.53 -14.75
CA ILE A 103 6.02 1.28 -15.08
C ILE A 103 7.51 1.57 -15.29
N ALA A 104 7.85 2.63 -16.04
CA ALA A 104 9.23 3.04 -16.26
C ALA A 104 9.94 3.43 -14.95
N ASP A 105 9.25 4.08 -14.02
CA ASP A 105 9.78 4.39 -12.68
C ASP A 105 10.14 3.12 -11.90
N LEU A 106 9.22 2.16 -11.86
CA LEU A 106 9.44 0.90 -11.15
C LEU A 106 10.60 0.13 -11.80
N ASP A 107 10.69 0.14 -13.15
CA ASP A 107 11.82 -0.46 -13.85
C ASP A 107 13.15 0.25 -13.56
N ALA A 108 13.16 1.56 -13.41
CA ALA A 108 14.33 2.31 -13.00
C ALA A 108 14.80 1.90 -11.58
N ILE A 109 13.89 1.67 -10.64
CA ILE A 109 14.22 1.10 -9.33
C ILE A 109 14.84 -0.30 -9.49
N ARG A 110 14.22 -1.21 -10.26
CA ARG A 110 14.77 -2.54 -10.55
C ARG A 110 16.20 -2.44 -11.11
N ALA A 111 16.37 -1.62 -12.14
CA ALA A 111 17.65 -1.45 -12.83
C ALA A 111 18.73 -0.87 -11.92
N LYS A 112 18.40 0.07 -11.02
CA LYS A 112 19.33 0.63 -10.00
C LYS A 112 19.98 -0.45 -9.16
N PHE A 113 19.23 -1.50 -8.81
CA PHE A 113 19.73 -2.62 -8.01
C PHE A 113 20.28 -3.78 -8.85
N GLY A 114 20.22 -3.69 -10.19
CA GLY A 114 20.73 -4.72 -11.10
C GLY A 114 19.91 -6.02 -11.10
N PHE A 115 18.65 -5.99 -10.65
CA PHE A 115 17.84 -7.18 -10.56
C PHE A 115 17.40 -7.66 -11.96
N GLN A 116 17.73 -8.89 -12.32
CA GLN A 116 17.20 -9.53 -13.52
C GLN A 116 15.76 -9.96 -13.28
N LYS A 117 15.52 -10.62 -12.13
CA LYS A 117 14.20 -10.97 -11.61
C LYS A 117 14.05 -10.51 -10.16
N PHE A 118 12.83 -10.23 -9.76
CA PHE A 118 12.50 -9.84 -8.39
C PHE A 118 11.06 -10.24 -8.04
N ASP A 119 10.77 -10.33 -6.74
CA ASP A 119 9.43 -10.46 -6.23
C ASP A 119 8.77 -9.07 -6.20
N LEU A 120 7.58 -8.94 -6.75
CA LEU A 120 6.84 -7.67 -6.75
C LEU A 120 5.64 -7.76 -5.82
N ALA A 121 5.58 -6.85 -4.84
CA ALA A 121 4.44 -6.73 -3.95
C ALA A 121 3.71 -5.42 -4.23
N GLY A 122 2.39 -5.47 -4.43
CA GLY A 122 1.55 -4.30 -4.62
C GLY A 122 0.40 -4.25 -3.61
N ASP A 123 0.24 -3.10 -2.96
CA ASP A 123 -0.82 -2.82 -1.99
C ASP A 123 -1.83 -1.84 -2.57
N SER A 124 -3.13 -2.17 -2.53
CA SER A 124 -4.20 -1.28 -3.00
C SER A 124 -3.96 -0.79 -4.45
N TYR A 125 -3.83 0.51 -4.71
CA TYR A 125 -3.43 1.05 -6.01
C TYR A 125 -2.10 0.47 -6.50
N GLY A 126 -1.14 0.25 -5.61
CA GLY A 126 0.13 -0.41 -5.93
C GLY A 126 -0.05 -1.81 -6.51
N GLY A 127 -1.14 -2.48 -6.20
CA GLY A 127 -1.52 -3.75 -6.83
C GLY A 127 -1.91 -3.59 -8.30
N LEU A 128 -2.63 -2.52 -8.66
CA LEU A 128 -2.90 -2.19 -10.07
C LEU A 128 -1.60 -1.86 -10.82
N LEU A 129 -0.70 -1.07 -10.22
CA LEU A 129 0.62 -0.79 -10.78
C LEU A 129 1.45 -2.07 -10.92
N ALA A 130 1.43 -2.96 -9.93
CA ALA A 130 2.15 -4.24 -9.98
C ALA A 130 1.62 -5.15 -11.09
N MET A 131 0.30 -5.24 -11.27
CA MET A 131 -0.30 -5.98 -12.39
C MET A 131 0.08 -5.36 -13.74
N ALA A 132 0.11 -4.02 -13.84
CA ALA A 132 0.50 -3.33 -15.07
C ALA A 132 1.97 -3.57 -15.42
N TYR A 133 2.86 -3.49 -14.42
CA TYR A 133 4.28 -3.82 -14.61
C TYR A 133 4.47 -5.28 -15.02
N ALA A 134 3.83 -6.22 -14.32
CA ALA A 134 3.92 -7.64 -14.61
C ALA A 134 3.36 -8.00 -16.01
N ALA A 135 2.38 -7.26 -16.52
CA ALA A 135 1.88 -7.41 -17.87
C ALA A 135 2.85 -6.88 -18.94
N ALA A 136 3.58 -5.80 -18.62
CA ALA A 136 4.56 -5.17 -19.54
C ALA A 136 5.92 -5.90 -19.54
N HIS A 137 6.34 -6.44 -18.39
CA HIS A 137 7.65 -7.02 -18.13
C HIS A 137 7.55 -8.37 -17.38
N PRO A 138 6.83 -9.36 -17.90
CA PRO A 138 6.66 -10.65 -17.23
C PRO A 138 8.01 -11.36 -16.97
N GLU A 139 9.01 -11.12 -17.83
CA GLU A 139 10.36 -11.67 -17.71
C GLU A 139 11.12 -11.23 -16.45
N HIS A 140 10.74 -10.13 -15.86
CA HIS A 140 11.37 -9.60 -14.63
C HIS A 140 10.71 -10.11 -13.35
N ILE A 141 9.54 -10.74 -13.45
CA ILE A 141 8.78 -11.19 -12.26
C ILE A 141 9.21 -12.60 -11.87
N GLU A 142 9.62 -12.77 -10.61
CA GLU A 142 9.79 -14.08 -10.00
C GLU A 142 8.50 -14.54 -9.32
N LYS A 143 7.92 -13.69 -8.46
CA LYS A 143 6.63 -13.91 -7.80
C LYS A 143 5.88 -12.58 -7.66
N LEU A 144 4.55 -12.64 -7.69
CA LEU A 144 3.67 -11.48 -7.53
C LEU A 144 2.82 -11.61 -6.26
N ILE A 145 2.78 -10.53 -5.44
CA ILE A 145 1.92 -10.43 -4.25
C ILE A 145 0.99 -9.24 -4.44
N LEU A 146 -0.31 -9.49 -4.37
CA LEU A 146 -1.36 -8.49 -4.47
C LEU A 146 -2.13 -8.45 -3.14
N SER A 147 -1.93 -7.40 -2.36
CA SER A 147 -2.58 -7.23 -1.05
C SER A 147 -3.63 -6.13 -1.14
N ASP A 148 -4.89 -6.49 -0.85
CA ASP A 148 -6.03 -5.58 -0.92
C ASP A 148 -6.05 -4.72 -2.20
N SER A 149 -5.62 -5.37 -3.29
CA SER A 149 -5.29 -4.75 -4.57
C SER A 149 -6.51 -4.14 -5.25
N ALA A 150 -6.35 -2.94 -5.80
CA ALA A 150 -7.31 -2.40 -6.75
C ALA A 150 -7.54 -3.40 -7.90
N ALA A 151 -8.73 -3.35 -8.51
CA ALA A 151 -9.09 -4.19 -9.65
C ALA A 151 -8.19 -3.89 -10.87
N PRO A 152 -8.07 -4.83 -11.83
CA PRO A 152 -7.32 -4.63 -13.07
C PRO A 152 -7.87 -3.49 -13.95
N ALA A 153 -9.08 -3.04 -13.66
CA ALA A 153 -9.69 -1.86 -14.27
C ALA A 153 -10.44 -1.04 -13.20
N TRP A 154 -10.35 0.30 -13.25
CA TRP A 154 -11.01 1.17 -12.27
C TRP A 154 -12.51 0.94 -12.16
N LYS A 155 -13.18 0.63 -13.27
CA LYS A 155 -14.63 0.35 -13.32
C LYS A 155 -15.04 -0.88 -12.52
N ASP A 156 -14.10 -1.80 -12.25
CA ASP A 156 -14.37 -3.08 -11.61
C ASP A 156 -14.02 -3.06 -10.10
N ILE A 157 -13.60 -1.90 -9.57
CA ILE A 157 -13.39 -1.74 -8.13
C ILE A 157 -14.75 -1.65 -7.44
N ILE A 158 -15.02 -2.61 -6.57
CA ILE A 158 -16.25 -2.65 -5.76
C ILE A 158 -15.95 -2.00 -4.42
N ARG A 159 -16.60 -0.86 -4.16
CA ARG A 159 -16.51 -0.10 -2.92
C ARG A 159 -17.87 -0.02 -2.26
N VAL A 160 -17.93 -0.31 -0.98
CA VAL A 160 -19.17 -0.28 -0.20
C VAL A 160 -19.11 0.68 1.01
N LEU A 161 -18.01 1.42 1.16
CA LEU A 161 -17.85 2.39 2.25
C LEU A 161 -19.04 3.35 2.40
N PRO A 162 -19.55 3.98 1.31
CA PRO A 162 -20.68 4.89 1.41
C PRO A 162 -21.97 4.23 1.90
N ASP A 163 -22.13 2.94 1.58
CA ASP A 163 -23.34 2.20 1.90
C ASP A 163 -23.34 1.62 3.32
N VAL A 164 -22.12 1.33 3.83
CA VAL A 164 -21.92 0.70 5.16
C VAL A 164 -21.72 1.75 6.26
N PHE A 165 -21.13 2.90 5.95
CA PHE A 165 -20.77 3.95 6.91
C PHE A 165 -21.34 5.34 6.51
N PRO A 166 -22.66 5.47 6.27
CA PRO A 166 -23.23 6.76 5.84
C PRO A 166 -23.06 7.86 6.90
N ASP A 167 -23.21 7.53 8.17
CA ASP A 167 -23.03 8.42 9.31
C ASP A 167 -21.57 8.90 9.45
N VAL A 168 -20.59 8.02 9.23
CA VAL A 168 -19.17 8.38 9.26
C VAL A 168 -18.85 9.32 8.10
N LEU A 169 -19.40 9.07 6.92
CA LEU A 169 -19.21 9.94 5.75
C LEU A 169 -19.79 11.34 5.98
N GLU A 170 -20.97 11.47 6.59
CA GLU A 170 -21.54 12.77 6.95
C GLU A 170 -20.62 13.53 7.92
N GLN A 171 -20.05 12.85 8.93
CA GLN A 171 -19.07 13.43 9.85
C GLN A 171 -17.78 13.87 9.13
N ILE A 172 -17.30 13.05 8.20
CA ILE A 172 -16.12 13.38 7.37
C ILE A 172 -16.36 14.64 6.55
N VAL A 173 -17.46 14.68 5.81
CA VAL A 173 -17.84 15.85 4.99
C VAL A 173 -17.99 17.11 5.87
N ALA A 174 -18.57 16.98 7.06
CA ALA A 174 -18.69 18.09 7.99
C ALA A 174 -17.32 18.58 8.49
N SER A 175 -16.39 17.66 8.83
CA SER A 175 -15.05 17.99 9.28
C SER A 175 -14.15 18.59 8.19
N GLU A 176 -14.37 18.20 6.94
CA GLU A 176 -13.66 18.77 5.79
C GLU A 176 -14.12 20.19 5.47
N LYS A 177 -15.42 20.47 5.65
CA LYS A 177 -15.96 21.83 5.50
C LYS A 177 -15.51 22.78 6.61
N ASN A 178 -15.32 22.26 7.82
CA ASN A 178 -14.92 23.01 9.00
C ASN A 178 -13.77 22.31 9.72
N PRO A 179 -12.55 22.28 9.14
CA PRO A 179 -11.42 21.59 9.74
C PRO A 179 -11.05 22.22 11.08
N PRO A 180 -10.60 21.43 12.06
CA PRO A 180 -10.09 21.95 13.31
C PRO A 180 -8.95 22.96 13.08
N PRO A 181 -8.84 24.02 13.89
CA PRO A 181 -7.77 25.01 13.75
C PRO A 181 -6.37 24.35 13.74
N GLY A 182 -5.52 24.75 12.78
CA GLY A 182 -4.17 24.22 12.62
C GLY A 182 -4.05 22.87 11.91
N THR A 183 -5.14 22.32 11.39
CA THR A 183 -5.12 21.07 10.62
C THR A 183 -4.73 21.33 9.18
N ASN A 184 -3.81 20.51 8.63
CA ASN A 184 -3.59 20.46 7.18
C ASN A 184 -4.78 19.76 6.50
N PRO A 185 -5.51 20.39 5.57
CA PRO A 185 -6.68 19.78 4.93
C PRO A 185 -6.36 18.46 4.19
N ALA A 186 -5.17 18.35 3.57
CA ALA A 186 -4.76 17.14 2.89
C ALA A 186 -4.55 15.97 3.87
N ASP A 187 -3.91 16.24 5.01
CA ASP A 187 -3.71 15.25 6.07
C ASP A 187 -5.06 14.87 6.72
N GLN A 188 -5.95 15.84 6.92
CA GLN A 188 -7.28 15.57 7.48
C GLN A 188 -8.11 14.65 6.57
N GLY A 189 -8.14 14.92 5.27
CA GLY A 189 -8.88 14.11 4.30
C GLY A 189 -8.39 12.65 4.28
N ILE A 190 -7.07 12.46 4.26
CA ILE A 190 -6.51 11.10 4.27
C ILE A 190 -6.73 10.39 5.61
N ARG A 191 -6.61 11.06 6.75
CA ARG A 191 -6.92 10.50 8.07
C ARG A 191 -8.38 10.10 8.19
N ASN A 192 -9.28 10.90 7.66
CA ASN A 192 -10.70 10.58 7.59
C ASN A 192 -10.93 9.30 6.77
N HIS A 193 -10.28 9.19 5.60
CA HIS A 193 -10.36 7.97 4.80
C HIS A 193 -9.84 6.75 5.56
N PHE A 194 -8.67 6.86 6.20
CA PHE A 194 -8.08 5.77 6.98
C PHE A 194 -8.95 5.30 8.15
N ARG A 195 -9.82 6.16 8.72
CA ARG A 195 -10.77 5.75 9.77
C ARG A 195 -11.69 4.61 9.35
N MET A 196 -11.98 4.46 8.06
CA MET A 196 -12.89 3.45 7.52
C MET A 196 -12.17 2.19 7.01
N LEU A 197 -10.84 2.12 7.11
CA LEU A 197 -10.05 1.04 6.52
C LEU A 197 -9.78 -0.14 7.47
N PHE A 198 -10.18 -0.05 8.73
CA PHE A 198 -9.84 -1.01 9.76
C PHE A 198 -11.03 -1.86 10.20
N TYR A 199 -10.76 -3.12 10.50
CA TYR A 199 -11.66 -3.99 11.22
C TYR A 199 -11.71 -3.65 12.72
N SER A 200 -10.52 -3.41 13.32
CA SER A 200 -10.38 -3.12 14.75
C SER A 200 -10.31 -1.62 15.01
N GLU A 201 -11.23 -1.08 15.83
CA GLU A 201 -11.16 0.31 16.27
C GLU A 201 -9.88 0.60 17.07
N GLN A 202 -9.43 -0.35 17.89
CA GLN A 202 -8.18 -0.21 18.65
C GLN A 202 -6.97 -0.09 17.70
N ASN A 203 -6.92 -0.92 16.65
CA ASN A 203 -5.85 -0.84 15.64
C ASN A 203 -5.91 0.48 14.87
N ARG A 204 -7.11 0.91 14.48
CA ARG A 204 -7.35 2.20 13.84
C ARG A 204 -6.78 3.36 14.67
N ASP A 205 -7.16 3.42 15.93
CA ASP A 205 -6.79 4.53 16.80
C ASP A 205 -5.29 4.53 17.09
N ALA A 206 -4.68 3.35 17.31
CA ALA A 206 -3.24 3.20 17.46
C ALA A 206 -2.48 3.61 16.18
N TYR A 207 -2.96 3.18 15.01
CA TYR A 207 -2.39 3.56 13.72
C TYR A 207 -2.41 5.08 13.51
N LEU A 208 -3.58 5.71 13.67
CA LEU A 208 -3.75 7.15 13.46
C LEU A 208 -2.97 8.00 14.48
N ALA A 209 -2.80 7.51 15.70
CA ALA A 209 -1.96 8.16 16.70
C ALA A 209 -0.47 8.09 16.37
N GLY A 210 -0.02 6.98 15.78
CA GLY A 210 1.38 6.75 15.35
C GLY A 210 1.73 7.46 14.05
N ALA A 211 0.81 7.52 13.11
CA ALA A 211 1.01 8.08 11.78
C ALA A 211 0.97 9.62 11.81
N LYS A 212 2.14 10.25 12.00
CA LYS A 212 2.27 11.72 12.06
C LYS A 212 2.15 12.37 10.69
N ASP A 213 2.75 11.75 9.67
CA ASP A 213 2.73 12.19 8.28
C ASP A 213 2.57 10.95 7.39
N LEU A 214 1.54 10.94 6.56
CA LEU A 214 1.27 9.87 5.61
C LEU A 214 1.79 10.22 4.20
N GLY A 215 2.43 11.38 4.05
CA GLY A 215 2.97 11.87 2.78
C GLY A 215 1.89 12.01 1.71
N ALA A 216 0.68 12.44 2.11
CA ALA A 216 -0.45 12.56 1.21
C ALA A 216 -0.28 13.73 0.23
N THR A 217 -0.46 13.44 -1.06
CA THR A 217 -0.47 14.42 -2.15
C THR A 217 -1.74 14.23 -2.99
N PRO A 218 -2.89 14.81 -2.56
CA PRO A 218 -4.18 14.64 -3.23
C PRO A 218 -4.16 15.02 -4.70
N GLN A 219 -3.39 16.06 -5.06
CA GLN A 219 -3.24 16.54 -6.44
C GLN A 219 -2.59 15.46 -7.31
N THR A 220 -1.56 14.79 -6.82
CA THR A 220 -0.93 13.64 -7.50
C THR A 220 -1.92 12.49 -7.62
N GLY A 221 -2.64 12.16 -6.55
CA GLY A 221 -3.68 11.12 -6.58
C GLY A 221 -4.73 11.38 -7.67
N ALA A 222 -5.24 12.61 -7.76
CA ALA A 222 -6.20 13.01 -8.78
C ALA A 222 -5.60 12.95 -10.20
N ALA A 223 -4.35 13.38 -10.38
CA ALA A 223 -3.65 13.32 -11.67
C ALA A 223 -3.46 11.88 -12.14
N VAL A 224 -3.04 10.99 -11.25
CA VAL A 224 -2.89 9.55 -11.54
C VAL A 224 -4.24 8.92 -11.91
N GLN A 225 -5.29 9.13 -11.11
CA GLN A 225 -6.62 8.61 -11.43
C GLN A 225 -7.13 9.09 -12.79
N LYS A 226 -6.95 10.37 -13.09
CA LYS A 226 -7.33 10.93 -14.39
C LYS A 226 -6.55 10.29 -15.54
N ALA A 227 -5.24 10.10 -15.38
CA ALA A 227 -4.36 9.56 -16.42
C ALA A 227 -4.59 8.05 -16.64
N THR A 228 -4.99 7.30 -15.61
CA THR A 228 -5.14 5.84 -15.66
C THR A 228 -6.60 5.36 -15.72
N ARG A 229 -7.58 6.27 -15.73
CA ARG A 229 -9.02 5.93 -15.61
C ARG A 229 -9.54 4.93 -16.66
N ASN A 230 -8.93 4.87 -17.83
CA ASN A 230 -9.32 3.99 -18.93
C ASN A 230 -8.44 2.71 -18.99
N LEU A 231 -7.54 2.52 -18.04
CA LEU A 231 -6.71 1.32 -17.97
C LEU A 231 -7.59 0.10 -17.74
N ASP A 232 -7.38 -0.94 -18.53
CA ASP A 232 -8.02 -2.24 -18.38
C ASP A 232 -7.00 -3.35 -18.65
N LEU A 233 -6.58 -4.04 -17.60
CA LEU A 233 -5.62 -5.14 -17.61
C LEU A 233 -6.30 -6.52 -17.57
N THR A 234 -7.63 -6.58 -17.65
CA THR A 234 -8.40 -7.81 -17.51
C THR A 234 -7.93 -8.90 -18.46
N ALA A 235 -7.60 -8.54 -19.71
CA ALA A 235 -7.12 -9.47 -20.71
C ALA A 235 -5.65 -9.95 -20.50
N ALA A 236 -4.90 -9.30 -19.61
CA ALA A 236 -3.52 -9.68 -19.30
C ALA A 236 -3.44 -10.74 -18.19
N LEU A 237 -4.33 -10.71 -17.20
CA LEU A 237 -4.28 -11.58 -16.03
C LEU A 237 -4.25 -13.09 -16.36
N PRO A 238 -5.04 -13.59 -17.34
CA PRO A 238 -4.98 -15.01 -17.72
C PRO A 238 -3.64 -15.45 -18.34
N LYS A 239 -2.76 -14.51 -18.69
CA LYS A 239 -1.45 -14.77 -19.29
C LYS A 239 -0.31 -14.79 -18.27
N PHE A 240 -0.59 -14.46 -16.99
CA PHE A 240 0.42 -14.51 -15.94
C PHE A 240 0.79 -15.98 -15.67
N ASP A 241 2.06 -16.31 -15.89
CA ASP A 241 2.62 -17.66 -15.75
C ASP A 241 3.56 -17.81 -14.53
N PHE A 242 3.69 -16.75 -13.74
CA PHE A 242 4.48 -16.72 -12.49
C PHE A 242 3.59 -16.92 -11.27
N PRO A 243 4.15 -17.48 -10.17
CA PRO A 243 3.41 -17.67 -8.92
C PRO A 243 2.82 -16.34 -8.41
N THR A 244 1.53 -16.33 -8.14
CA THR A 244 0.82 -15.14 -7.64
C THR A 244 0.09 -15.45 -6.34
N LEU A 245 0.21 -14.54 -5.37
CA LEU A 245 -0.52 -14.54 -4.10
C LEU A 245 -1.46 -13.34 -4.04
N VAL A 246 -2.73 -13.60 -3.85
CA VAL A 246 -3.77 -12.58 -3.64
C VAL A 246 -4.21 -12.61 -2.18
N ILE A 247 -4.06 -11.49 -1.49
CA ILE A 247 -4.42 -11.29 -0.07
C ILE A 247 -5.57 -10.29 0.00
N THR A 248 -6.49 -10.50 0.92
CA THR A 248 -7.54 -9.54 1.24
C THR A 248 -7.96 -9.64 2.71
N GLY A 249 -8.29 -8.50 3.33
CA GLY A 249 -8.99 -8.48 4.60
C GLY A 249 -10.48 -8.81 4.41
N ARG A 250 -11.06 -9.61 5.30
CA ARG A 250 -12.49 -10.00 5.27
C ARG A 250 -13.42 -8.79 5.29
N TYR A 251 -13.03 -7.74 5.97
CA TYR A 251 -13.81 -6.52 6.20
C TYR A 251 -13.28 -5.33 5.41
N ASP A 252 -12.57 -5.58 4.30
CA ASP A 252 -12.18 -4.51 3.39
C ASP A 252 -13.41 -3.96 2.66
N MET A 253 -13.83 -2.76 3.05
CA MET A 253 -14.97 -2.06 2.46
C MET A 253 -14.52 -1.02 1.40
N ASN A 254 -13.21 -0.79 1.30
CA ASN A 254 -12.63 0.12 0.30
C ASN A 254 -12.36 -0.58 -1.04
N VAL A 255 -11.74 -1.76 -0.97
CA VAL A 255 -11.57 -2.67 -2.12
C VAL A 255 -12.04 -4.05 -1.66
N THR A 256 -13.32 -4.33 -1.90
CA THR A 256 -13.97 -5.49 -1.26
C THR A 256 -13.29 -6.83 -1.57
N PRO A 257 -13.44 -7.84 -0.70
CA PRO A 257 -12.95 -9.20 -0.94
C PRO A 257 -13.42 -9.80 -2.27
N LEU A 258 -14.56 -9.33 -2.81
CA LEU A 258 -15.03 -9.76 -4.12
C LEU A 258 -14.10 -9.28 -5.25
N THR A 259 -13.52 -8.09 -5.14
CA THR A 259 -12.51 -7.60 -6.08
C THR A 259 -11.27 -8.52 -6.08
N ALA A 260 -10.74 -8.83 -4.88
CA ALA A 260 -9.60 -9.74 -4.73
C ALA A 260 -9.93 -11.17 -5.22
N TRP A 261 -11.14 -11.65 -4.96
CA TRP A 261 -11.62 -12.94 -5.48
C TRP A 261 -11.65 -12.97 -7.02
N ASN A 262 -12.11 -11.90 -7.66
CA ASN A 262 -12.14 -11.79 -9.13
C ASN A 262 -10.72 -11.79 -9.72
N ILE A 263 -9.76 -11.09 -9.09
CA ILE A 263 -8.35 -11.13 -9.48
C ILE A 263 -7.81 -12.56 -9.35
N TYR A 264 -8.01 -13.22 -8.21
CA TYR A 264 -7.61 -14.60 -7.97
C TYR A 264 -8.15 -15.56 -9.04
N LYS A 265 -9.42 -15.42 -9.38
CA LYS A 265 -10.06 -16.28 -10.42
C LYS A 265 -9.52 -16.03 -11.82
N ALA A 266 -9.02 -14.82 -12.09
CA ALA A 266 -8.51 -14.45 -13.41
C ALA A 266 -7.05 -14.88 -13.64
N ILE A 267 -6.27 -15.12 -12.57
CA ILE A 267 -4.84 -15.49 -12.67
C ILE A 267 -4.69 -17.01 -12.48
N PRO A 268 -4.22 -17.76 -13.50
CA PRO A 268 -4.04 -19.21 -13.39
C PRO A 268 -3.04 -19.58 -12.28
N GLY A 269 -3.41 -20.55 -11.43
CA GLY A 269 -2.53 -21.04 -10.37
C GLY A 269 -2.30 -20.08 -9.20
N ALA A 270 -2.98 -18.92 -9.15
CA ALA A 270 -2.89 -18.01 -8.02
C ALA A 270 -3.31 -18.67 -6.70
N LYS A 271 -2.74 -18.18 -5.60
CA LYS A 271 -3.19 -18.51 -4.23
C LYS A 271 -4.03 -17.37 -3.68
N PHE A 272 -5.07 -17.72 -2.92
CA PHE A 272 -5.96 -16.73 -2.29
C PHE A 272 -5.97 -16.90 -0.78
N VAL A 273 -5.72 -15.82 -0.06
CA VAL A 273 -5.70 -15.82 1.42
C VAL A 273 -6.53 -14.67 1.95
N VAL A 274 -7.50 -15.02 2.82
CA VAL A 274 -8.33 -14.06 3.52
C VAL A 274 -7.84 -13.87 4.96
N PHE A 275 -7.74 -12.62 5.37
CA PHE A 275 -7.42 -12.19 6.73
C PHE A 275 -8.71 -11.88 7.47
N GLU A 276 -9.09 -12.77 8.39
CA GLU A 276 -10.43 -12.80 8.96
C GLU A 276 -10.72 -11.69 9.98
N LYS A 277 -9.68 -10.99 10.46
CA LYS A 277 -9.78 -9.89 11.41
C LYS A 277 -9.14 -8.61 10.88
N SER A 278 -9.23 -8.39 9.57
CA SER A 278 -8.64 -7.24 8.91
C SER A 278 -9.62 -6.57 7.97
N GLY A 279 -9.51 -5.23 7.90
CA GLY A 279 -10.03 -4.40 6.82
C GLY A 279 -9.01 -4.29 5.68
N HIS A 280 -8.76 -3.06 5.21
CA HIS A 280 -7.86 -2.77 4.07
C HIS A 280 -6.35 -2.83 4.41
N LEU A 281 -5.98 -3.11 5.66
CA LEU A 281 -4.58 -3.09 6.10
C LEU A 281 -4.19 -4.39 6.87
N PRO A 282 -4.28 -5.58 6.24
CA PRO A 282 -3.99 -6.85 6.91
C PRO A 282 -2.53 -6.95 7.39
N ALA A 283 -1.58 -6.30 6.71
CA ALA A 283 -0.19 -6.20 7.17
C ALA A 283 -0.05 -5.47 8.51
N TYR A 284 -0.98 -4.59 8.84
CA TYR A 284 -1.02 -3.89 10.11
C TYR A 284 -1.88 -4.59 11.16
N GLU A 285 -3.06 -5.08 10.77
CA GLU A 285 -4.04 -5.63 11.70
C GLU A 285 -3.75 -7.07 12.14
N GLU A 286 -3.18 -7.90 11.25
CA GLU A 286 -2.78 -9.29 11.53
C GLU A 286 -1.30 -9.53 11.15
N PRO A 287 -0.34 -8.79 11.75
CA PRO A 287 1.06 -8.76 11.29
C PRO A 287 1.75 -10.12 11.33
N ASP A 288 1.49 -10.95 12.34
CA ASP A 288 2.12 -12.26 12.48
C ASP A 288 1.69 -13.21 11.37
N LYS A 289 0.40 -13.24 11.08
CA LYS A 289 -0.17 -14.04 9.99
C LYS A 289 0.32 -13.51 8.64
N TYR A 290 0.41 -12.18 8.46
CA TYR A 290 0.89 -11.59 7.22
C TYR A 290 2.34 -12.00 6.93
N VAL A 291 3.23 -11.86 7.92
CA VAL A 291 4.64 -12.29 7.81
C VAL A 291 4.74 -13.79 7.50
N GLN A 292 3.94 -14.63 8.18
CA GLN A 292 3.93 -16.07 7.96
C GLN A 292 3.50 -16.41 6.52
N VAL A 293 2.38 -15.86 6.06
CA VAL A 293 1.81 -16.11 4.72
C VAL A 293 2.78 -15.67 3.62
N VAL A 294 3.30 -14.45 3.72
CA VAL A 294 4.24 -13.91 2.73
C VAL A 294 5.54 -14.72 2.71
N ASN A 295 6.16 -15.00 3.87
CA ASN A 295 7.38 -15.78 3.92
C ASN A 295 7.19 -17.24 3.44
N GLN A 296 6.02 -17.84 3.68
CA GLN A 296 5.71 -19.17 3.16
C GLN A 296 5.55 -19.17 1.63
N PHE A 297 4.95 -18.13 1.09
CA PHE A 297 4.80 -17.99 -0.36
C PHE A 297 6.13 -17.73 -1.06
N LEU A 298 7.02 -16.98 -0.44
CA LEU A 298 8.31 -16.57 -0.99
C LEU A 298 9.44 -17.63 -0.87
N LYS A 299 9.19 -18.74 -0.20
CA LYS A 299 10.08 -19.92 -0.23
C LYS A 299 10.06 -20.59 -1.60
#